data_b0d64429cfe3329b9fbdc92f054ef252
#
_entry.id   b0d64429cfe3329b9fbdc92f054ef252
#
_cell.length_a   1.000
_cell.length_b   1.000
_cell.length_c   1.000
_cell.angle_alpha   90.00
_cell.angle_beta   90.00
_cell.angle_gamma   90.00
#
_symmetry.space_group_name_H-M   'P 1'
#
loop_
_entity.id
_entity.type
_entity.pdbx_description
1 polymer ?
#
loop_
_entity_poly.entity_id
_entity_poly.type
_entity_poly.pdbx_seq_one_letter_code
_entity_poly.pdbx_strand_id
1 'polypeptide(L)'
;MPNSSPLPQIFDDDINLKGLLDIINPKNNLVLADDMMLSDADGTILRVSETYEQNFGFAHDSIVGKSAFDLETAGVFTPCVTAEVIRQKKKITTTQTINYTHKNVMTVGIPLFDNNGVLKYAVCFNTVSMEQINAIHRNF
;
A
#
# COMPACT_ATOMS: atom_id res chain seq x y z
N MET A 1 1.05 -20.41 14.12
CA MET A 1 0.91 -19.91 13.65
C MET A 1 0.74 -19.44 13.34
N PRO A 2 0.44 -19.47 13.30
CA PRO A 2 0.30 -18.88 12.73
C PRO A 2 0.21 -18.00 12.51
N ASN A 3 0.24 -17.91 12.51
CA ASN A 3 0.17 -17.09 12.20
C ASN A 3 -0.04 -16.37 11.99
N SER A 4 0.25 -17.21 12.33
CA SER A 4 -0.69 -16.34 11.93
C SER A 4 -0.36 -14.86 11.58
N SER A 5 0.63 -14.29 12.02
CA SER A 5 1.02 -12.96 11.53
C SER A 5 2.39 -13.03 10.89
N PRO A 6 2.44 -13.29 9.59
CA PRO A 6 3.73 -13.33 8.90
C PRO A 6 4.38 -11.97 8.75
N LEU A 7 3.62 -10.88 8.97
CA LEU A 7 4.13 -9.54 8.72
C LEU A 7 5.44 -9.23 9.44
N PRO A 8 5.57 -9.48 10.76
CA PRO A 8 6.84 -9.23 11.43
C PRO A 8 8.02 -10.05 10.93
N GLN A 9 7.74 -11.18 10.25
CA GLN A 9 8.78 -12.02 9.70
C GLN A 9 9.25 -11.56 8.33
N ILE A 10 8.41 -10.79 7.64
CA ILE A 10 8.71 -10.26 6.32
C ILE A 10 9.62 -9.03 6.42
N PHE A 11 9.39 -8.20 7.43
CA PHE A 11 10.08 -6.93 7.57
C PHE A 11 11.45 -7.11 8.21
N ASP A 12 12.43 -6.41 7.66
CA ASP A 12 13.76 -6.33 8.23
C ASP A 12 13.81 -5.31 9.35
N ASP A 13 14.76 -5.48 10.29
CA ASP A 13 14.92 -4.56 11.40
C ASP A 13 15.35 -3.17 10.95
N ASP A 14 15.89 -3.04 9.74
CA ASP A 14 16.35 -1.76 9.21
C ASP A 14 15.22 -0.97 8.53
N ILE A 15 13.99 -1.43 8.61
CA ILE A 15 12.81 -0.71 8.15
C ILE A 15 11.98 -0.32 9.36
N ASN A 16 11.38 0.86 9.32
CA ASN A 16 10.56 1.34 10.42
C ASN A 16 9.21 0.60 10.46
N LEU A 17 9.29 -0.66 10.82
CA LEU A 17 8.12 -1.53 10.89
C LEU A 17 7.12 -1.06 11.94
N LYS A 18 7.62 -0.65 13.10
CA LYS A 18 6.74 -0.22 14.17
C LYS A 18 5.88 0.96 13.76
N GLY A 19 6.48 1.94 13.10
CA GLY A 19 5.73 3.09 12.62
C GLY A 19 4.67 2.69 11.60
N LEU A 20 5.02 1.79 10.69
CA LEU A 20 4.08 1.29 9.70
C LEU A 20 2.94 0.52 10.36
N LEU A 21 3.26 -0.37 11.31
CA LEU A 21 2.24 -1.16 12.01
C LEU A 21 1.31 -0.29 12.83
N ASP A 22 1.81 0.78 13.44
CA ASP A 22 0.99 1.72 14.20
C ASP A 22 -0.03 2.41 13.30
N ILE A 23 0.36 2.72 12.07
CA ILE A 23 -0.51 3.39 11.10
C ILE A 23 -1.64 2.46 10.66
N ILE A 24 -1.34 1.19 10.40
CA ILE A 24 -2.31 0.24 9.86
C ILE A 24 -3.07 -0.50 10.96
N ASN A 25 -2.75 -0.28 12.22
CA ASN A 25 -3.41 -0.96 13.33
C ASN A 25 -4.81 -0.36 13.55
N PRO A 26 -5.88 -1.17 13.43
CA PRO A 26 -7.24 -0.64 13.59
C PRO A 26 -7.54 -0.12 15.00
N LYS A 27 -6.74 -0.48 16.00
CA LYS A 27 -6.88 0.02 17.36
C LYS A 27 -6.27 1.40 17.56
N ASN A 28 -5.49 1.86 16.60
CA ASN A 28 -4.90 3.18 16.65
C ASN A 28 -5.96 4.19 16.21
N ASN A 29 -6.12 5.26 16.98
CA ASN A 29 -7.09 6.31 16.64
C ASN A 29 -6.62 7.19 15.49
N LEU A 30 -5.38 7.05 15.07
CA LEU A 30 -4.84 7.82 13.96
C LEU A 30 -5.22 7.17 12.64
N VAL A 31 -6.16 7.79 11.93
CA VAL A 31 -6.60 7.29 10.62
C VAL A 31 -5.91 8.13 9.55
N LEU A 32 -4.81 7.61 8.98
CA LEU A 32 -4.08 8.27 7.92
C LEU A 32 -4.67 8.00 6.55
N ALA A 33 -5.37 6.89 6.40
CA ALA A 33 -5.92 6.49 5.10
C ALA A 33 -7.15 5.63 5.32
N ASP A 34 -8.00 5.57 4.30
CA ASP A 34 -9.16 4.69 4.31
C ASP A 34 -8.75 3.26 4.01
N ASP A 35 -7.76 3.10 3.15
CA ASP A 35 -7.25 1.80 2.76
C ASP A 35 -5.77 1.86 2.48
N MET A 36 -5.14 0.69 2.50
CA MET A 36 -3.71 0.57 2.32
C MET A 36 -3.39 -0.75 1.62
N MET A 37 -2.35 -0.72 0.80
CA MET A 37 -1.80 -1.90 0.13
C MET A 37 -0.30 -1.91 0.31
N LEU A 38 0.25 -3.06 0.69
CA LEU A 38 1.69 -3.26 0.87
C LEU A 38 2.18 -4.29 -0.14
N SER A 39 3.28 -3.97 -0.83
CA SER A 39 3.95 -4.91 -1.73
C SER A 39 5.41 -5.05 -1.37
N ASP A 40 6.05 -6.13 -1.84
CA ASP A 40 7.50 -6.23 -1.81
C ASP A 40 8.12 -5.46 -2.99
N ALA A 41 9.44 -5.51 -3.10
CA ALA A 41 10.16 -4.76 -4.13
C ALA A 41 9.93 -5.31 -5.55
N ASP A 42 9.46 -6.55 -5.67
CA ASP A 42 9.13 -7.15 -6.96
C ASP A 42 7.71 -6.86 -7.39
N GLY A 43 6.92 -6.21 -6.54
CA GLY A 43 5.55 -5.87 -6.84
C GLY A 43 4.53 -6.90 -6.40
N THR A 44 4.94 -7.95 -5.69
CA THR A 44 4.00 -8.92 -5.15
C THR A 44 3.25 -8.29 -3.98
N ILE A 45 1.93 -8.30 -4.06
CA ILE A 45 1.09 -7.71 -3.02
C ILE A 45 1.07 -8.65 -1.83
N LEU A 46 1.53 -8.14 -0.69
CA LEU A 46 1.68 -8.93 0.52
C LEU A 46 0.47 -8.77 1.44
N ARG A 47 -0.12 -7.57 1.44
CA ARG A 47 -1.17 -7.27 2.40
C ARG A 47 -2.02 -6.11 1.94
N VAL A 48 -3.31 -6.16 2.27
CA VAL A 48 -4.24 -5.05 2.10
C VAL A 48 -5.01 -4.86 3.40
N SER A 49 -5.52 -3.66 3.62
CA SER A 49 -6.31 -3.36 4.81
C SER A 49 -7.62 -4.17 4.82
N GLU A 50 -8.20 -4.33 6.01
CA GLU A 50 -9.42 -5.12 6.16
C GLU A 50 -10.61 -4.55 5.38
N THR A 51 -10.64 -3.24 5.21
CA THR A 51 -11.73 -2.55 4.52
C THR A 51 -11.55 -2.54 3.00
N TYR A 52 -10.44 -3.04 2.50
CA TYR A 52 -10.11 -2.98 1.08
C TYR A 52 -11.17 -3.66 0.21
N GLU A 53 -11.62 -4.83 0.61
CA GLU A 53 -12.62 -5.57 -0.14
C GLU A 53 -13.94 -4.79 -0.23
N GLN A 54 -14.37 -4.20 0.89
CA GLN A 54 -15.62 -3.43 0.93
C GLN A 54 -15.53 -2.19 0.06
N ASN A 55 -14.40 -1.50 0.09
CA ASN A 55 -14.26 -0.22 -0.58
C ASN A 55 -13.98 -0.37 -2.08
N PHE A 56 -13.33 -1.45 -2.49
CA PHE A 56 -12.90 -1.60 -3.87
C PHE A 56 -13.55 -2.76 -4.61
N GLY A 57 -14.34 -3.59 -3.92
CA GLY A 57 -15.07 -4.66 -4.56
C GLY A 57 -14.26 -5.90 -4.89
N PHE A 58 -13.02 -5.98 -4.46
CA PHE A 58 -12.17 -7.14 -4.70
C PHE A 58 -12.13 -8.03 -3.48
N ALA A 59 -12.27 -9.34 -3.68
CA ALA A 59 -12.00 -10.28 -2.60
C ALA A 59 -10.51 -10.19 -2.22
N HIS A 60 -10.23 -10.28 -0.93
CA HIS A 60 -8.87 -10.23 -0.40
C HIS A 60 -7.94 -11.18 -1.16
N ASP A 61 -8.38 -12.42 -1.35
CA ASP A 61 -7.57 -13.46 -1.97
C ASP A 61 -7.35 -13.26 -3.48
N SER A 62 -8.12 -12.38 -4.10
CA SER A 62 -7.93 -12.08 -5.52
C SER A 62 -6.83 -11.04 -5.75
N ILE A 63 -6.35 -10.39 -4.70
CA ILE A 63 -5.35 -9.33 -4.77
C ILE A 63 -4.04 -9.76 -4.10
N VAL A 64 -4.11 -10.29 -2.88
CA VAL A 64 -2.91 -10.70 -2.15
C VAL A 64 -2.24 -11.86 -2.88
N GLY A 65 -0.93 -11.76 -3.06
CA GLY A 65 -0.14 -12.72 -3.82
C GLY A 65 -0.04 -12.42 -5.31
N LYS A 66 -0.82 -11.46 -5.81
CA LYS A 66 -0.75 -11.05 -7.21
C LYS A 66 0.35 -10.01 -7.41
N SER A 67 0.77 -9.85 -8.66
CA SER A 67 1.75 -8.83 -9.03
C SER A 67 1.04 -7.52 -9.35
N ALA A 68 1.53 -6.42 -8.78
CA ALA A 68 1.03 -5.09 -9.11
C ALA A 68 1.22 -4.78 -10.59
N PHE A 69 2.30 -5.28 -11.20
CA PHE A 69 2.55 -5.09 -12.63
C PHE A 69 1.54 -5.84 -13.49
N ASP A 70 1.15 -7.03 -13.07
CA ASP A 70 0.10 -7.79 -13.77
C ASP A 70 -1.25 -7.10 -13.65
N LEU A 71 -1.56 -6.55 -12.47
CA LEU A 71 -2.79 -5.81 -12.28
C LEU A 71 -2.82 -4.53 -13.13
N GLU A 72 -1.68 -3.89 -13.29
CA GLU A 72 -1.57 -2.74 -14.17
C GLU A 72 -1.84 -3.13 -15.63
N THR A 73 -1.20 -4.20 -16.09
CA THR A 73 -1.37 -4.68 -17.46
C THR A 73 -2.82 -5.09 -17.72
N ALA A 74 -3.46 -5.69 -16.74
CA ALA A 74 -4.87 -6.09 -16.83
C ALA A 74 -5.84 -4.92 -16.72
N GLY A 75 -5.34 -3.70 -16.45
CA GLY A 75 -6.19 -2.52 -16.36
C GLY A 75 -7.01 -2.44 -15.08
N VAL A 76 -6.58 -3.11 -14.02
CA VAL A 76 -7.33 -3.08 -12.74
C VAL A 76 -7.24 -1.70 -12.10
N PHE A 77 -6.06 -1.10 -12.13
CA PHE A 77 -5.80 0.25 -11.61
C PHE A 77 -5.20 1.13 -12.70
N THR A 78 -5.61 2.38 -12.78
CA THR A 78 -5.07 3.35 -13.74
C THR A 78 -4.82 4.70 -13.07
N PRO A 79 -3.58 5.13 -12.90
CA PRO A 79 -2.36 4.34 -13.00
C PRO A 79 -2.27 3.37 -11.82
N CYS A 80 -1.43 2.35 -11.93
CA CYS A 80 -1.14 1.50 -10.77
C CYS A 80 -0.02 2.16 -9.98
N VAL A 81 -0.36 2.81 -8.89
CA VAL A 81 0.59 3.62 -8.11
C VAL A 81 1.69 2.75 -7.51
N THR A 82 1.35 1.55 -7.04
CA THR A 82 2.36 0.60 -6.53
C THR A 82 3.44 0.32 -7.57
N ALA A 83 3.03 0.03 -8.81
CA ALA A 83 3.99 -0.23 -9.88
C ALA A 83 4.86 1.00 -10.17
N GLU A 84 4.26 2.20 -10.17
CA GLU A 84 5.00 3.42 -10.41
C GLU A 84 6.02 3.73 -9.30
N VAL A 85 5.64 3.49 -8.05
CA VAL A 85 6.55 3.69 -6.91
C VAL A 85 7.77 2.78 -7.05
N ILE A 86 7.56 1.52 -7.45
CA ILE A 86 8.65 0.57 -7.62
C ILE A 86 9.57 1.00 -8.76
N ARG A 87 8.99 1.42 -9.87
CA ARG A 87 9.80 1.87 -11.03
C ARG A 87 10.60 3.12 -10.73
N GLN A 88 9.98 4.10 -10.11
CA GLN A 88 10.58 5.41 -9.89
C GLN A 88 11.34 5.53 -8.58
N LYS A 89 11.07 4.65 -7.63
CA LYS A 89 11.71 4.63 -6.30
C LYS A 89 11.58 5.96 -5.58
N LYS A 90 10.42 6.58 -5.71
CA LYS A 90 10.11 7.85 -5.05
C LYS A 90 8.65 7.90 -4.66
N LYS A 91 8.29 8.83 -3.77
CA LYS A 91 6.91 9.07 -3.38
C LYS A 91 6.10 9.55 -4.59
N ILE A 92 4.87 9.06 -4.71
CA ILE A 92 3.96 9.45 -5.78
C ILE A 92 2.61 9.75 -5.14
N THR A 93 2.06 10.91 -5.46
CA THR A 93 0.72 11.30 -5.03
C THR A 93 -0.08 11.62 -6.28
N THR A 94 -1.16 10.88 -6.50
CA THR A 94 -2.02 11.07 -7.67
C THR A 94 -3.39 10.46 -7.43
N THR A 95 -4.32 10.72 -8.33
CA THR A 95 -5.60 10.03 -8.34
C THR A 95 -5.44 8.71 -9.08
N GLN A 96 -5.89 7.63 -8.46
CA GLN A 96 -5.89 6.30 -9.06
C GLN A 96 -7.32 5.88 -9.31
N THR A 97 -7.60 5.38 -10.50
CA THR A 97 -8.91 4.86 -10.85
C THR A 97 -8.90 3.36 -10.65
N ILE A 98 -9.89 2.87 -9.91
CA ILE A 98 -10.13 1.43 -9.76
C ILE A 98 -11.18 1.08 -10.81
N ASN A 99 -10.75 0.46 -11.90
CA ASN A 99 -11.60 0.31 -13.08
C ASN A 99 -12.77 -0.65 -12.86
N TYR A 100 -12.61 -1.61 -11.94
CA TYR A 100 -13.68 -2.54 -11.64
C TYR A 100 -14.95 -1.85 -11.12
N THR A 101 -14.77 -0.84 -10.26
CA THR A 101 -15.89 -0.10 -9.65
C THR A 101 -16.03 1.31 -10.22
N HIS A 102 -15.16 1.72 -11.14
CA HIS A 102 -15.08 3.08 -11.67
C HIS A 102 -14.87 4.12 -10.57
N LYS A 103 -14.17 3.74 -9.51
CA LYS A 103 -13.93 4.60 -8.37
C LYS A 103 -12.59 5.31 -8.51
N ASN A 104 -12.60 6.62 -8.27
CA ASN A 104 -11.37 7.42 -8.23
C ASN A 104 -11.00 7.67 -6.79
N VAL A 105 -9.76 7.36 -6.43
CA VAL A 105 -9.27 7.56 -5.06
C VAL A 105 -7.97 8.34 -5.09
N MET A 106 -7.79 9.21 -4.11
CA MET A 106 -6.52 9.90 -3.92
C MET A 106 -5.55 8.88 -3.32
N THR A 107 -4.39 8.74 -3.95
CA THR A 107 -3.44 7.67 -3.58
C THR A 107 -2.07 8.27 -3.36
N VAL A 108 -1.46 7.90 -2.24
CA VAL A 108 -0.07 8.25 -1.92
C VAL A 108 0.72 6.96 -1.85
N GLY A 109 1.72 6.83 -2.72
CA GLY A 109 2.62 5.69 -2.74
C GLY A 109 3.97 6.06 -2.13
N ILE A 110 4.49 5.21 -1.26
CA ILE A 110 5.72 5.45 -0.52
C ILE A 110 6.66 4.27 -0.71
N PRO A 111 7.90 4.49 -1.18
CA PRO A 111 8.91 3.45 -1.20
C PRO A 111 9.56 3.32 0.17
N LEU A 112 9.82 2.09 0.60
CA LEU A 112 10.52 1.81 1.84
C LEU A 112 11.85 1.14 1.52
N PHE A 113 12.93 1.80 1.91
CA PHE A 113 14.30 1.36 1.64
C PHE A 113 14.92 0.81 2.91
N ASP A 114 15.88 -0.11 2.76
CA ASP A 114 16.68 -0.54 3.87
C ASP A 114 17.83 0.46 4.12
N ASN A 115 18.67 0.15 5.11
CA ASN A 115 19.78 1.04 5.47
C ASN A 115 20.84 1.18 4.38
N ASN A 116 20.83 0.29 3.41
CA ASN A 116 21.76 0.34 2.28
C ASN A 116 21.15 1.04 1.06
N GLY A 117 19.95 1.58 1.20
CA GLY A 117 19.28 2.26 0.10
C GLY A 117 18.62 1.32 -0.91
N VAL A 118 18.44 0.06 -0.55
CA VAL A 118 17.80 -0.93 -1.42
C VAL A 118 16.29 -0.93 -1.14
N LEU A 119 15.50 -0.84 -2.20
CA LEU A 119 14.05 -0.88 -2.09
C LEU A 119 13.61 -2.24 -1.54
N LYS A 120 12.81 -2.23 -0.48
CA LYS A 120 12.28 -3.45 0.13
C LYS A 120 10.79 -3.57 -0.04
N TYR A 121 10.07 -2.49 0.14
CA TYR A 121 8.60 -2.51 0.10
C TYR A 121 8.07 -1.25 -0.55
N ALA A 122 6.86 -1.33 -1.05
CA ALA A 122 6.08 -0.16 -1.44
C ALA A 122 4.75 -0.21 -0.70
N VAL A 123 4.35 0.91 -0.12
CA VAL A 123 3.06 1.01 0.53
C VAL A 123 2.25 2.11 -0.14
N CYS A 124 1.00 1.80 -0.45
CA CYS A 124 0.07 2.76 -1.03
C CYS A 124 -1.08 3.00 -0.07
N PHE A 125 -1.36 4.27 0.15
CA PHE A 125 -2.47 4.72 0.98
C PHE A 125 -3.53 5.35 0.09
N ASN A 126 -4.77 4.91 0.24
CA ASN A 126 -5.91 5.50 -0.46
C ASN A 126 -6.65 6.37 0.54
N THR A 127 -6.88 7.62 0.18
CA THR A 127 -7.45 8.62 1.09
C THR A 127 -8.60 9.34 0.43
N VAL A 128 -9.40 10.02 1.26
CA VAL A 128 -10.50 10.85 0.78
C VAL A 128 -10.28 12.33 1.07
N SER A 129 -9.18 12.71 1.71
CA SER A 129 -8.98 14.11 2.11
C SER A 129 -7.53 14.55 2.00
N MET A 130 -7.34 15.83 1.76
CA MET A 130 -6.01 16.45 1.78
C MET A 130 -5.38 16.40 3.17
N GLU A 131 -6.20 16.42 4.21
CA GLU A 131 -5.70 16.32 5.58
C GLU A 131 -4.97 14.98 5.78
N GLN A 132 -5.54 13.89 5.29
CA GLN A 132 -4.91 12.58 5.36
C GLN A 132 -3.61 12.56 4.54
N ILE A 133 -3.62 13.13 3.34
CA ILE A 133 -2.43 13.21 2.50
C ILE A 133 -1.32 13.94 3.24
N ASN A 134 -1.62 15.08 3.83
CA ASN A 134 -0.64 15.85 4.57
C ASN A 134 -0.10 15.09 5.77
N ALA A 135 -0.96 14.35 6.47
CA ALA A 135 -0.55 13.52 7.60
C ALA A 135 0.39 12.39 7.17
N ILE A 136 0.13 11.77 6.02
CA ILE A 136 1.01 10.73 5.46
C ILE A 136 2.39 11.33 5.18
N HIS A 137 2.43 12.48 4.52
CA HIS A 137 3.71 13.12 4.18
C HIS A 137 4.50 13.56 5.41
N ARG A 138 3.83 13.90 6.51
CA ARG A 138 4.52 14.24 7.76
C ARG A 138 5.15 13.01 8.42
N ASN A 139 4.63 11.83 8.17
CA ASN A 139 5.07 10.59 8.82
C ASN A 139 6.05 9.78 7.96
N PHE A 140 6.18 10.10 6.72
CA PHE A 140 7.06 9.43 5.77
C PHE A 140 7.82 10.48 4.92
#